data_c96fc98e599b4b8f3aa04af6fc27d18c
#
_entry.id   c96fc98e599b4b8f3aa04af6fc27d18c
#
_cell.length_a   1.000
_cell.length_b   1.000
_cell.length_c   1.000
_cell.angle_alpha   90.00
_cell.angle_beta   90.00
_cell.angle_gamma   90.00
#
_symmetry.space_group_name_H-M   'P 1'
#
loop_
_entity.id
_entity.type
_entity.pdbx_description
1 polymer ?
#
loop_
_entity_poly.entity_id
_entity_poly.type
_entity_poly.pdbx_seq_one_letter_code
_entity_poly.pdbx_strand_id
1 'polypeptide(L)'
;MNRKISLCMIVKNEEDVLGRCLESVRDLADEMIVTDTGSSDRTREIAEGFGANVSSFEWTDDFSRARNFSFSLATGDFLLWLDADDVIPAASKEEFLRLKERLNALPDDDLPDVIMCPYDTGIDESGTIACTYYRERIVRKNSLPVL
;
A
#
# COMPACT_ATOMS: atom_id res chain seq x y z
N MET A 1 -21.51 4.84 -4.95
CA MET A 1 -20.51 4.18 -5.82
C MET A 1 -19.54 3.40 -4.95
N ASN A 2 -19.13 2.22 -5.39
CA ASN A 2 -18.14 1.43 -4.67
C ASN A 2 -16.73 1.69 -5.23
N ARG A 3 -16.03 2.66 -4.67
CA ARG A 3 -14.67 2.99 -5.07
C ARG A 3 -13.69 2.01 -4.46
N LYS A 4 -12.81 1.48 -5.29
CA LYS A 4 -11.85 0.45 -4.91
C LYS A 4 -10.49 1.04 -4.59
N ILE A 5 -9.83 0.45 -3.60
CA ILE A 5 -8.47 0.78 -3.21
C ILE A 5 -7.57 -0.40 -3.56
N SER A 6 -6.55 -0.15 -4.36
CA SER A 6 -5.51 -1.10 -4.71
C SER A 6 -4.27 -0.87 -3.86
N LEU A 7 -3.81 -1.92 -3.17
CA LEU A 7 -2.49 -1.91 -2.54
C LEU A 7 -1.44 -2.10 -3.62
N CYS A 8 -0.42 -1.25 -3.63
CA CYS A 8 0.72 -1.35 -4.54
C CYS A 8 2.01 -1.37 -3.73
N MET A 9 2.80 -2.42 -3.91
CA MET A 9 4.06 -2.62 -3.18
C MET A 9 5.20 -2.94 -4.13
N ILE A 10 6.39 -2.49 -3.76
CA ILE A 10 7.65 -2.88 -4.39
C ILE A 10 8.46 -3.64 -3.34
N VAL A 11 8.89 -4.85 -3.65
CA VAL A 11 9.54 -5.73 -2.70
C VAL A 11 10.81 -6.36 -3.26
N LYS A 12 11.76 -6.63 -2.38
CA LYS A 12 12.95 -7.45 -2.68
C LYS A 12 13.48 -8.04 -1.38
N ASN A 13 13.51 -9.39 -1.31
CA ASN A 13 14.05 -10.12 -0.15
C ASN A 13 13.44 -9.66 1.19
N GLU A 14 12.11 -9.70 1.26
CA GLU A 14 11.32 -9.26 2.43
C GLU A 14 10.54 -10.41 3.10
N GLU A 15 11.05 -11.64 2.98
CA GLU A 15 10.34 -12.82 3.50
C GLU A 15 10.00 -12.75 4.99
N ASP A 16 10.83 -12.05 5.80
CA ASP A 16 10.65 -11.99 7.25
C ASP A 16 9.51 -11.06 7.68
N VAL A 17 9.14 -10.07 6.86
CA VAL A 17 8.20 -9.00 7.25
C VAL A 17 6.98 -8.88 6.35
N LEU A 18 7.06 -9.33 5.11
CA LEU A 18 6.00 -9.12 4.12
C LEU A 18 4.65 -9.72 4.56
N GLY A 19 4.66 -10.92 5.11
CA GLY A 19 3.42 -11.57 5.57
C GLY A 19 2.65 -10.76 6.60
N ARG A 20 3.35 -10.15 7.53
CA ARG A 20 2.75 -9.28 8.56
C ARG A 20 2.12 -8.02 7.93
N CYS A 21 2.78 -7.42 6.97
CA CYS A 21 2.25 -6.27 6.23
C CYS A 21 0.96 -6.65 5.51
N LEU A 22 1.00 -7.70 4.70
CA LEU A 22 -0.15 -8.14 3.91
C LEU A 22 -1.33 -8.57 4.78
N GLU A 23 -1.08 -9.25 5.90
CA GLU A 23 -2.15 -9.60 6.84
C GLU A 23 -2.84 -8.37 7.40
N SER A 24 -2.09 -7.30 7.69
CA SER A 24 -2.65 -6.08 8.26
C SER A 24 -3.57 -5.31 7.31
N VAL A 25 -3.43 -5.51 6.00
CA VAL A 25 -4.13 -4.73 4.98
C VAL A 25 -5.11 -5.56 4.15
N ARG A 26 -5.09 -6.88 4.25
CA ARG A 26 -5.86 -7.78 3.37
C ARG A 26 -7.37 -7.51 3.37
N ASP A 27 -7.94 -7.13 4.50
CA ASP A 27 -9.37 -6.86 4.65
C ASP A 27 -9.75 -5.41 4.25
N LEU A 28 -8.75 -4.58 3.99
CA LEU A 28 -8.93 -3.15 3.69
C LEU A 28 -8.74 -2.85 2.21
N ALA A 29 -7.80 -3.53 1.56
CA ALA A 29 -7.55 -3.37 0.13
C ALA A 29 -8.48 -4.27 -0.68
N ASP A 30 -8.98 -3.74 -1.79
CA ASP A 30 -9.82 -4.50 -2.72
C ASP A 30 -8.97 -5.31 -3.71
N GLU A 31 -7.73 -4.92 -3.88
CA GLU A 31 -6.75 -5.55 -4.76
C GLU A 31 -5.36 -5.39 -4.15
N MET A 32 -4.51 -6.39 -4.33
CA MET A 32 -3.11 -6.32 -3.89
C MET A 32 -2.17 -6.58 -5.07
N ILE A 33 -1.37 -5.58 -5.39
CA ILE A 33 -0.35 -5.63 -6.44
C ILE A 33 1.02 -5.63 -5.76
N VAL A 34 1.78 -6.70 -5.96
CA VAL A 34 3.14 -6.82 -5.43
C VAL A 34 4.12 -6.93 -6.59
N THR A 35 4.99 -5.95 -6.72
CA THR A 35 6.03 -5.91 -7.74
C THR A 35 7.35 -6.34 -7.13
N ASP A 36 7.87 -7.46 -7.59
CA ASP A 36 9.12 -8.04 -7.13
C ASP A 36 10.28 -7.57 -8.00
N THR A 37 11.32 -7.04 -7.39
CA THR A 37 12.47 -6.48 -8.10
C THR A 37 13.70 -7.39 -8.07
N GLY A 38 13.49 -8.68 -7.86
CA GLY A 38 14.57 -9.66 -7.95
C GLY A 38 14.85 -10.40 -6.64
N SER A 39 13.81 -10.81 -5.92
CA SER A 39 13.96 -11.61 -4.70
C SER A 39 14.55 -13.00 -4.99
N SER A 40 15.46 -13.41 -4.12
CA SER A 40 16.05 -14.75 -4.12
C SER A 40 15.51 -15.63 -2.98
N ASP A 41 14.69 -15.07 -2.11
CA ASP A 41 14.07 -15.73 -0.97
C ASP A 41 12.60 -16.11 -1.24
N ARG A 42 11.80 -16.33 -0.22
CA ARG A 42 10.41 -16.73 -0.31
C ARG A 42 9.42 -15.55 -0.44
N THR A 43 9.89 -14.35 -0.71
CA THR A 43 9.05 -13.15 -0.81
C THR A 43 7.89 -13.34 -1.80
N ARG A 44 8.16 -13.82 -3.02
CA ARG A 44 7.13 -14.02 -4.04
C ARG A 44 6.10 -15.07 -3.61
N GLU A 45 6.55 -16.16 -3.04
CA GLU A 45 5.69 -17.24 -2.56
C GLU A 45 4.74 -16.75 -1.47
N ILE A 46 5.24 -15.93 -0.54
CA ILE A 46 4.42 -15.33 0.52
C ILE A 46 3.35 -14.42 -0.07
N ALA A 47 3.71 -13.54 -0.99
CA ALA A 47 2.75 -12.64 -1.64
C ALA A 47 1.66 -13.42 -2.38
N GLU A 48 2.03 -14.44 -3.12
CA GLU A 48 1.08 -15.30 -3.84
C GLU A 48 0.13 -16.02 -2.88
N GLY A 49 0.64 -16.45 -1.72
CA GLY A 49 -0.17 -17.10 -0.67
C GLY A 49 -1.23 -16.18 -0.08
N PHE A 50 -1.06 -14.87 -0.12
CA PHE A 50 -2.07 -13.89 0.29
C PHE A 50 -3.05 -13.53 -0.84
N GLY A 51 -2.90 -14.10 -2.02
CA GLY A 51 -3.74 -13.79 -3.17
C GLY A 51 -3.34 -12.52 -3.92
N ALA A 52 -2.13 -12.01 -3.68
CA ALA A 52 -1.62 -10.85 -4.40
C ALA A 52 -1.31 -11.19 -5.86
N ASN A 53 -1.49 -10.20 -6.72
CA ASN A 53 -1.02 -10.25 -8.10
C ASN A 53 0.46 -9.89 -8.12
N VAL A 54 1.32 -10.89 -8.31
CA VAL A 54 2.78 -10.73 -8.25
C VAL A 54 3.35 -10.57 -9.64
N SER A 55 4.09 -9.50 -9.86
CA SER A 55 4.80 -9.21 -11.11
C SER A 55 6.27 -9.00 -10.85
N SER A 56 7.09 -9.26 -11.86
CA SER A 56 8.53 -8.99 -11.81
C SER A 56 8.85 -7.68 -12.52
N PHE A 57 9.75 -6.91 -11.95
CA PHE A 57 10.29 -5.70 -12.56
C PHE A 57 11.80 -5.67 -12.37
N GLU A 58 12.56 -5.54 -13.45
CA GLU A 58 14.01 -5.46 -13.38
C GLU A 58 14.43 -4.14 -12.72
N TRP A 59 15.23 -4.26 -11.66
CA TRP A 59 15.73 -3.10 -10.95
C TRP A 59 16.74 -2.33 -11.80
N THR A 60 16.47 -1.03 -12.04
CA THR A 60 17.28 -0.15 -12.88
C THR A 60 17.90 1.02 -12.10
N ASP A 61 18.02 0.88 -10.77
CA ASP A 61 18.46 1.95 -9.86
C ASP A 61 17.55 3.19 -9.88
N ASP A 62 16.32 3.03 -10.37
CA ASP A 62 15.31 4.08 -10.42
C ASP A 62 14.04 3.60 -9.72
N PHE A 63 13.86 4.06 -8.48
CA PHE A 63 12.72 3.70 -7.66
C PHE A 63 11.39 4.18 -8.26
N SER A 64 11.40 5.34 -8.91
CA SER A 64 10.20 5.90 -9.56
C SER A 64 9.68 5.00 -10.68
N ARG A 65 10.57 4.38 -11.44
CA ARG A 65 10.17 3.45 -12.52
C ARG A 65 9.48 2.22 -11.97
N ALA A 66 10.01 1.62 -10.91
CA ALA A 66 9.40 0.46 -10.28
C ALA A 66 8.03 0.83 -9.69
N ARG A 67 7.91 1.99 -9.06
CA ARG A 67 6.65 2.49 -8.50
C ARG A 67 5.61 2.76 -9.59
N ASN A 68 5.99 3.45 -10.64
CA ASN A 68 5.09 3.72 -11.77
C ASN A 68 4.61 2.43 -12.43
N PHE A 69 5.49 1.45 -12.58
CA PHE A 69 5.11 0.12 -13.07
C PHE A 69 4.06 -0.53 -12.16
N SER A 70 4.32 -0.57 -10.84
CA SER A 70 3.38 -1.10 -9.85
C SER A 70 2.02 -0.40 -9.93
N PHE A 71 2.02 0.92 -9.96
CA PHE A 71 0.79 1.71 -10.05
C PHE A 71 0.03 1.46 -11.36
N SER A 72 0.74 1.23 -12.47
CA SER A 72 0.10 0.97 -13.78
C SER A 72 -0.70 -0.34 -13.81
N LEU A 73 -0.37 -1.29 -12.94
CA LEU A 73 -1.06 -2.56 -12.86
C LEU A 73 -2.36 -2.51 -12.03
N ALA A 74 -2.51 -1.48 -11.22
CA ALA A 74 -3.65 -1.35 -10.33
C ALA A 74 -4.93 -0.96 -11.09
N THR A 75 -6.04 -1.56 -10.71
CA THR A 75 -7.36 -1.31 -11.32
C THR A 75 -8.29 -0.48 -10.45
N GLY A 76 -7.92 -0.22 -9.20
CA GLY A 76 -8.73 0.56 -8.26
C GLY A 76 -8.75 2.06 -8.57
N ASP A 77 -9.67 2.75 -7.93
CA ASP A 77 -9.82 4.22 -8.06
C ASP A 77 -8.76 4.97 -7.26
N PHE A 78 -8.32 4.37 -6.16
CA PHE A 78 -7.28 4.87 -5.28
C PHE A 78 -6.17 3.84 -5.14
N LEU A 79 -4.94 4.33 -4.99
CA LEU A 79 -3.75 3.52 -4.79
C LEU A 79 -3.20 3.75 -3.38
N LEU A 80 -3.11 2.69 -2.61
CA LEU A 80 -2.45 2.67 -1.29
C LEU A 80 -1.07 2.06 -1.48
N TRP A 81 -0.02 2.72 -1.00
CA TRP A 81 1.30 2.13 -1.03
C TRP A 81 1.85 1.92 0.39
N LEU A 82 2.46 0.79 0.60
CA LEU A 82 3.14 0.40 1.84
C LEU A 82 4.51 -0.16 1.50
N ASP A 83 5.45 0.01 2.41
CA ASP A 83 6.71 -0.73 2.40
C ASP A 83 6.49 -2.09 3.08
N ALA A 84 7.31 -3.08 2.77
CA ALA A 84 7.11 -4.44 3.26
C ALA A 84 7.15 -4.58 4.79
N ASP A 85 7.84 -3.68 5.47
CA ASP A 85 7.93 -3.63 6.94
C ASP A 85 6.84 -2.77 7.61
N ASP A 86 5.97 -2.13 6.82
CA ASP A 86 4.85 -1.36 7.35
C ASP A 86 3.72 -2.28 7.82
N VAL A 87 3.01 -1.84 8.83
CA VAL A 87 1.83 -2.55 9.37
C VAL A 87 0.73 -1.52 9.66
N ILE A 88 -0.48 -1.82 9.22
CA ILE A 88 -1.66 -1.04 9.64
C ILE A 88 -2.12 -1.62 10.98
N PRO A 89 -2.05 -0.86 12.08
CA PRO A 89 -2.48 -1.35 13.39
C PRO A 89 -3.95 -1.77 13.40
N ALA A 90 -4.29 -2.79 14.17
CA ALA A 90 -5.67 -3.24 14.32
C ALA A 90 -6.62 -2.11 14.76
N ALA A 91 -6.14 -1.21 15.62
CA ALA A 91 -6.90 -0.05 16.08
C ALA A 91 -7.23 0.96 14.95
N SER A 92 -6.44 0.97 13.87
CA SER A 92 -6.65 1.88 12.74
C SER A 92 -7.57 1.31 11.65
N LYS A 93 -7.90 0.03 11.70
CA LYS A 93 -8.74 -0.61 10.68
C LYS A 93 -10.13 0.00 10.58
N GLU A 94 -10.74 0.31 11.71
CA GLU A 94 -12.06 0.92 11.75
C GLU A 94 -12.07 2.31 11.10
N GLU A 95 -11.04 3.11 11.37
CA GLU A 95 -10.89 4.42 10.74
C GLU A 95 -10.67 4.32 9.23
N PHE A 96 -9.93 3.31 8.79
CA PHE A 96 -9.72 3.04 7.38
C PHE A 96 -11.04 2.67 6.68
N LEU A 97 -11.86 1.83 7.31
CA LEU A 97 -13.18 1.47 6.77
C LEU A 97 -14.11 2.69 6.70
N ARG A 98 -14.07 3.57 7.69
CA ARG A 98 -14.82 4.84 7.65
C ARG A 98 -14.32 5.74 6.52
N LEU A 99 -13.02 5.78 6.27
CA LEU A 99 -12.47 6.50 5.12
C LEU A 99 -13.04 5.97 3.82
N LYS A 100 -13.10 4.66 3.65
CA LYS A 100 -13.69 4.03 2.44
C LYS A 100 -15.15 4.44 2.28
N GLU A 101 -15.93 4.41 3.35
CA GLU A 101 -17.33 4.86 3.32
C GLU A 101 -17.46 6.33 2.90
N ARG A 102 -16.62 7.20 3.44
CA ARG A 102 -16.60 8.62 3.07
C ARG A 102 -16.25 8.82 1.61
N LEU A 103 -15.25 8.11 1.09
CA LEU A 103 -14.89 8.17 -0.33
C LEU A 103 -16.03 7.69 -1.23
N ASN A 104 -16.77 6.67 -0.81
CA ASN A 104 -17.93 6.19 -1.56
C ASN A 104 -19.09 7.19 -1.58
N ALA A 105 -19.22 8.01 -0.55
CA ALA A 105 -20.30 9.00 -0.42
C ALA A 105 -20.03 10.30 -1.19
N LEU A 106 -18.77 10.62 -1.50
CA LEU A 106 -18.41 11.85 -2.18
C LEU A 106 -18.68 11.78 -3.69
N PRO A 107 -19.16 12.87 -4.32
CA PRO A 107 -19.16 12.97 -5.78
C PRO A 107 -17.74 13.04 -6.35
N ASP A 108 -17.57 12.72 -7.61
CA ASP A 108 -16.25 12.65 -8.25
C ASP A 108 -15.46 13.96 -8.17
N ASP A 109 -16.15 15.09 -8.27
CA ASP A 109 -15.50 16.41 -8.22
C ASP A 109 -14.99 16.79 -6.83
N ASP A 110 -15.49 16.15 -5.79
CA ASP A 110 -15.11 16.41 -4.40
C ASP A 110 -14.10 15.38 -3.85
N LEU A 111 -13.70 14.41 -4.67
CA LEU A 111 -12.72 13.41 -4.24
C LEU A 111 -11.33 14.02 -4.05
N PRO A 112 -10.65 13.68 -2.96
CA PRO A 112 -9.27 14.13 -2.76
C PRO A 112 -8.33 13.44 -3.76
N ASP A 113 -7.30 14.14 -4.18
CA ASP A 113 -6.24 13.56 -5.01
C ASP A 113 -5.22 12.79 -4.19
N VAL A 114 -4.97 13.26 -2.97
CA VAL A 114 -4.01 12.65 -2.03
C VAL A 114 -4.60 12.61 -0.63
N ILE A 115 -4.41 11.50 0.06
CA ILE A 115 -4.79 11.35 1.46
C ILE A 115 -3.54 11.13 2.28
N MET A 116 -3.33 12.02 3.24
CA MET A 116 -2.23 11.94 4.19
C MET A 116 -2.61 11.02 5.34
N CYS A 117 -1.72 10.07 5.64
CA CYS A 117 -1.92 9.13 6.73
C CYS A 117 -0.84 9.34 7.80
N PRO A 118 -1.18 9.20 9.09
CA PRO A 118 -0.17 9.24 10.14
C PRO A 118 0.78 8.05 10.03
N TYR A 119 2.05 8.29 10.28
CA TYR A 119 3.11 7.30 10.24
C TYR A 119 3.93 7.37 11.52
N ASP A 120 3.89 6.29 12.28
CA ASP A 120 4.56 6.19 13.58
C ASP A 120 5.91 5.50 13.43
N THR A 121 6.95 6.11 13.98
CA THR A 121 8.31 5.58 13.94
C THR A 121 8.95 5.57 15.32
N GLY A 122 9.99 4.75 15.49
CA GLY A 122 10.72 4.68 16.75
C GLY A 122 9.88 4.09 17.88
N ILE A 123 9.09 3.06 17.58
CA ILE A 123 8.29 2.35 18.58
C ILE A 123 9.21 1.49 19.44
N ASP A 124 9.22 1.73 20.75
CA ASP A 124 10.00 0.94 21.71
C ASP A 124 9.27 -0.35 22.15
N GLU A 125 9.93 -1.15 22.99
CA GLU A 125 9.38 -2.42 23.49
C GLU A 125 8.08 -2.25 24.30
N SER A 126 7.86 -1.07 24.88
CA SER A 126 6.63 -0.77 25.63
C SER A 126 5.48 -0.26 24.75
N GLY A 127 5.73 -0.07 23.47
CA GLY A 127 4.77 0.51 22.53
C GLY A 127 4.76 2.04 22.50
N THR A 128 5.73 2.68 23.14
CA THR A 128 5.87 4.13 23.12
C THR A 128 6.39 4.60 21.77
N ILE A 129 5.69 5.55 21.15
CA ILE A 129 6.00 6.11 19.84
C ILE A 129 6.93 7.30 20.00
N ALA A 130 8.10 7.28 19.37
CA ALA A 130 9.06 8.38 19.42
C ALA A 130 8.66 9.54 18.51
N CYS A 131 8.07 9.25 17.36
CA CYS A 131 7.71 10.26 16.37
C CYS A 131 6.49 9.84 15.55
N THR A 132 5.58 10.77 15.33
CA THR A 132 4.46 10.63 14.38
C THR A 132 4.54 11.77 13.37
N TYR A 133 4.49 11.43 12.09
CA TYR A 133 4.37 12.42 11.02
C TYR A 133 3.42 11.92 9.94
N TYR A 134 2.96 12.81 9.07
CA TYR A 134 2.03 12.44 8.01
C TYR A 134 2.75 12.16 6.71
N ARG A 135 2.31 11.12 6.01
CA ARG A 135 2.82 10.76 4.68
C ARG A 135 1.66 10.56 3.72
N GLU A 136 1.90 10.91 2.47
CA GLU A 136 1.01 10.59 1.36
C GLU A 136 1.04 9.09 1.11
N ARG A 137 -0.01 8.39 1.52
CA ARG A 137 -0.09 6.94 1.39
C ARG A 137 -1.17 6.48 0.41
N ILE A 138 -2.21 7.30 0.23
CA ILE A 138 -3.31 6.99 -0.66
C ILE A 138 -3.40 8.10 -1.70
N VAL A 139 -3.38 7.74 -2.97
CA VAL A 139 -3.43 8.69 -4.07
C VAL A 139 -4.52 8.28 -5.05
N ARG A 140 -5.21 9.28 -5.61
CA ARG A 140 -6.23 9.04 -6.63
C ARG A 140 -5.54 8.67 -7.95
N LYS A 141 -5.91 7.54 -8.52
CA LYS A 141 -5.20 6.98 -9.68
C LYS A 141 -5.13 7.94 -10.87
N ASN A 142 -6.24 8.60 -11.18
CA ASN A 142 -6.31 9.48 -12.37
C ASN A 142 -5.71 10.87 -12.15
N SER A 143 -5.28 11.20 -10.94
CA SER A 143 -4.66 12.48 -10.61
C SER A 143 -3.15 12.44 -10.63
N LEU A 144 -2.55 11.26 -10.78
CA LEU A 144 -1.11 11.12 -10.77
C LEU A 144 -0.53 11.60 -12.09
N PRO A 145 0.44 12.55 -12.06
CA PRO A 145 1.21 12.85 -13.24
C PRO A 145 2.00 11.60 -13.64
N VAL A 146 2.07 11.35 -14.94
CA VAL A 146 2.98 10.32 -15.48
C VAL A 146 4.38 10.88 -15.32
N LEU A 147 5.13 10.34 -14.38
CA LEU A 147 6.51 10.76 -14.12
C LEU A 147 7.47 10.04 -15.06
#